data_bf3bf71977f6964308368e66245f49ec
#
_entry.id   bf3bf71977f6964308368e66245f49ec
#
_cell.length_a   1.000
_cell.length_b   1.000
_cell.length_c   1.000
_cell.angle_alpha   90.00
_cell.angle_beta   90.00
_cell.angle_gamma   90.00
#
_symmetry.space_group_name_H-M   'P 1'
#
loop_
_entity.id
_entity.type
_entity.pdbx_description
1 polymer ?
#
loop_
_entity_poly.entity_id
_entity_poly.type
_entity_poly.pdbx_seq_one_letter_code
_entity_poly.pdbx_strand_id
1 'polypeptide(L)'
;MARFDFEALTRMWVADVERGVARLARAARGETFYALAFHGGYAERGRRIDGPIVGANSEEGFAEMHPDGDDGDDEGSGAGFDGVRWNPADWKYEQLELGSRANARSYRALSALGREGTLAQWDRLEAGHDRAVVAAARVLARRARAGEGAFGRLRRGKDFVVFVHDASRAGPALARRSIPARVFARLFPEQAAREAARAALARRPVAEQVRYAISRFGVFTPPMTSEEAVARLVALGAAAVPALIKAMKAPEHGGVAARTLAKIGAPAAQQAVRALRSHLERNSDAARWAAIALGRLGRFDELVAIAAPPGRAGRSRRSDDDDDRRDLAIRGLAAGRPESYPHLAALLERRERGLTAVVGEALRPGSAEYGPAPAALPVLEAVAASPHAVLRRDVACALSNDALESVAPQCAALLAGMLRDRDAEVRRLAAVGLGLIGRAGRAHVAALSALLDDAEPKVVEAARHALAALTARG
;
A
#
# COMPACT_ATOMS: atom_id res chain seq x y z
N MET A 1 -23.26 14.83 9.60
CA MET A 1 -23.01 13.93 8.46
C MET A 1 -23.95 12.74 8.50
N ALA A 2 -24.59 12.40 7.38
CA ALA A 2 -25.44 11.22 7.28
C ALA A 2 -24.63 9.95 7.56
N ARG A 3 -25.10 9.11 8.45
CA ARG A 3 -24.49 7.83 8.80
C ARG A 3 -24.94 6.81 7.76
N PHE A 4 -24.01 6.14 7.08
CA PHE A 4 -24.36 5.08 6.14
C PHE A 4 -24.94 3.87 6.87
N ASP A 5 -26.06 3.32 6.35
CA ASP A 5 -26.74 2.16 6.95
C ASP A 5 -26.11 0.84 6.42
N PHE A 6 -25.11 0.35 7.15
CA PHE A 6 -24.46 -0.92 6.86
C PHE A 6 -25.34 -2.15 7.14
N GLU A 7 -26.36 -2.02 7.99
CA GLU A 7 -27.31 -3.11 8.22
C GLU A 7 -28.25 -3.28 7.03
N ALA A 8 -28.73 -2.17 6.45
CA ALA A 8 -29.48 -2.21 5.20
C ALA A 8 -28.65 -2.81 4.06
N LEU A 9 -27.36 -2.46 3.97
CA LEU A 9 -26.42 -3.06 3.00
C LEU A 9 -26.33 -4.59 3.20
N THR A 10 -26.19 -5.04 4.43
CA THR A 10 -26.14 -6.48 4.77
C THR A 10 -27.44 -7.19 4.34
N ARG A 11 -28.62 -6.63 4.68
CA ARG A 11 -29.91 -7.20 4.29
C ARG A 11 -30.09 -7.27 2.78
N MET A 12 -29.66 -6.24 2.08
CA MET A 12 -29.70 -6.17 0.63
C MET A 12 -28.85 -7.27 0.00
N TRP A 13 -27.59 -7.46 0.45
CA TRP A 13 -26.72 -8.51 -0.04
C TRP A 13 -27.31 -9.91 0.18
N VAL A 14 -27.88 -10.17 1.36
CA VAL A 14 -28.52 -11.45 1.64
C VAL A 14 -29.67 -11.72 0.65
N ALA A 15 -30.54 -10.74 0.43
CA ALA A 15 -31.67 -10.89 -0.50
C ALA A 15 -31.22 -11.05 -1.96
N ASP A 16 -30.20 -10.31 -2.39
CA ASP A 16 -29.69 -10.35 -3.76
C ASP A 16 -29.03 -11.70 -4.06
N VAL A 17 -28.19 -12.17 -3.14
CA VAL A 17 -27.51 -13.47 -3.28
C VAL A 17 -28.51 -14.63 -3.28
N GLU A 18 -29.54 -14.60 -2.45
CA GLU A 18 -30.59 -15.64 -2.48
C GLU A 18 -31.31 -15.70 -3.82
N ARG A 19 -31.57 -14.53 -4.46
CA ARG A 19 -32.14 -14.51 -5.81
C ARG A 19 -31.16 -15.11 -6.84
N GLY A 20 -29.87 -14.79 -6.74
CA GLY A 20 -28.81 -15.39 -7.56
C GLY A 20 -28.73 -16.90 -7.38
N VAL A 21 -28.69 -17.37 -6.15
CA VAL A 21 -28.68 -18.81 -5.80
C VAL A 21 -29.93 -19.53 -6.31
N ALA A 22 -31.11 -18.90 -6.25
CA ALA A 22 -32.34 -19.48 -6.80
C ALA A 22 -32.28 -19.64 -8.33
N ARG A 23 -31.63 -18.75 -9.05
CA ARG A 23 -31.36 -18.88 -10.49
C ARG A 23 -30.35 -19.98 -10.77
N LEU A 24 -29.24 -19.95 -10.03
CA LEU A 24 -28.17 -20.95 -10.14
C LEU A 24 -28.71 -22.38 -9.92
N ALA A 25 -29.51 -22.61 -8.88
CA ALA A 25 -30.10 -23.91 -8.58
C ALA A 25 -31.02 -24.44 -9.71
N ARG A 26 -31.59 -23.55 -10.53
CA ARG A 26 -32.37 -23.95 -11.71
C ARG A 26 -31.49 -24.22 -12.92
N ALA A 27 -30.45 -23.43 -13.11
CA ALA A 27 -29.56 -23.51 -14.27
C ALA A 27 -28.59 -24.73 -14.17
N ALA A 28 -28.04 -24.95 -12.98
CA ALA A 28 -27.02 -25.96 -12.70
C ALA A 28 -27.60 -27.19 -11.97
N ARG A 29 -28.71 -27.74 -12.48
CA ARG A 29 -29.34 -28.94 -11.91
C ARG A 29 -28.39 -30.12 -11.99
N GLY A 30 -28.13 -30.72 -10.84
CA GLY A 30 -27.24 -31.91 -10.77
C GLY A 30 -25.82 -31.62 -10.35
N GLU A 31 -25.39 -30.35 -10.40
CA GLU A 31 -24.07 -29.97 -9.92
C GLU A 31 -24.03 -29.88 -8.39
N THR A 32 -22.90 -30.27 -7.79
CA THR A 32 -22.68 -30.30 -6.35
C THR A 32 -21.78 -29.13 -5.96
N PHE A 33 -22.36 -28.06 -5.41
CA PHE A 33 -21.63 -26.85 -5.03
C PHE A 33 -20.84 -27.04 -3.76
N TYR A 34 -19.57 -26.58 -3.75
CA TYR A 34 -18.70 -26.59 -2.57
C TYR A 34 -18.47 -25.19 -1.98
N ALA A 35 -18.62 -24.12 -2.78
CA ALA A 35 -18.39 -22.76 -2.30
C ALA A 35 -19.29 -21.72 -2.97
N LEU A 36 -19.50 -20.62 -2.22
CA LEU A 36 -20.03 -19.34 -2.68
C LEU A 36 -19.14 -18.26 -2.07
N ALA A 37 -18.65 -17.32 -2.87
CA ALA A 37 -17.78 -16.26 -2.39
C ALA A 37 -18.24 -14.88 -2.82
N PHE A 38 -18.05 -13.91 -1.90
CA PHE A 38 -17.98 -12.49 -2.25
C PHE A 38 -16.54 -12.17 -2.60
N HIS A 39 -16.26 -11.64 -3.79
CA HIS A 39 -14.91 -11.32 -4.27
C HIS A 39 -14.88 -10.07 -5.13
N GLY A 40 -13.71 -9.64 -5.58
CA GLY A 40 -13.55 -8.50 -6.50
C GLY A 40 -14.05 -7.17 -5.96
N GLY A 41 -14.38 -7.07 -4.69
CA GLY A 41 -14.70 -5.81 -4.04
C GLY A 41 -13.46 -4.93 -4.03
N TYR A 42 -13.57 -3.73 -4.57
CA TYR A 42 -12.46 -2.79 -4.66
C TYR A 42 -12.73 -1.55 -3.83
N ALA A 43 -11.78 -1.20 -2.96
CA ALA A 43 -11.80 0.03 -2.18
C ALA A 43 -10.53 0.82 -2.48
N GLU A 44 -10.66 1.88 -3.27
CA GLU A 44 -9.56 2.80 -3.54
C GLU A 44 -9.64 3.97 -2.57
N ARG A 45 -8.61 4.11 -1.73
CA ARG A 45 -8.58 5.10 -0.64
C ARG A 45 -8.91 6.51 -1.11
N GLY A 46 -9.88 7.12 -0.46
CA GLY A 46 -10.34 8.49 -0.74
C GLY A 46 -11.17 8.67 -2.02
N ARG A 47 -11.45 7.61 -2.79
CA ARG A 47 -12.12 7.75 -4.09
C ARG A 47 -13.39 6.92 -4.24
N ARG A 48 -13.32 5.58 -4.10
CA ARG A 48 -14.39 4.70 -4.52
C ARG A 48 -14.44 3.42 -3.69
N ILE A 49 -15.64 2.96 -3.36
CA ILE A 49 -15.89 1.61 -2.86
C ILE A 49 -16.82 0.93 -3.86
N ASP A 50 -16.37 -0.15 -4.47
CA ASP A 50 -17.17 -0.98 -5.34
C ASP A 50 -17.76 -2.17 -4.60
N GLY A 51 -18.95 -2.57 -5.02
CA GLY A 51 -19.57 -3.77 -4.48
C GLY A 51 -18.81 -5.02 -4.90
N PRO A 52 -18.74 -6.02 -4.01
CA PRO A 52 -18.16 -7.30 -4.38
C PRO A 52 -19.02 -7.97 -5.48
N ILE A 53 -18.34 -8.73 -6.30
CA ILE A 53 -18.94 -9.74 -7.18
C ILE A 53 -19.28 -10.94 -6.29
N VAL A 54 -20.27 -11.73 -6.67
CA VAL A 54 -20.59 -12.99 -5.99
C VAL A 54 -20.46 -14.11 -6.97
N GLY A 55 -19.57 -15.02 -6.69
CA GLY A 55 -19.35 -16.25 -7.47
C GLY A 55 -19.77 -17.49 -6.69
N ALA A 56 -19.92 -18.60 -7.42
CA ALA A 56 -20.09 -19.94 -6.86
C ALA A 56 -19.34 -20.97 -7.69
N ASN A 57 -18.89 -22.05 -7.08
CA ASN A 57 -18.33 -23.16 -7.85
C ASN A 57 -18.84 -24.53 -7.35
N SER A 58 -18.92 -25.47 -8.29
CA SER A 58 -19.31 -26.85 -8.07
C SER A 58 -18.11 -27.79 -8.28
N GLU A 59 -18.21 -29.01 -7.82
CA GLU A 59 -17.19 -30.03 -8.10
C GLU A 59 -17.09 -30.29 -9.60
N GLU A 60 -18.24 -30.35 -10.29
CA GLU A 60 -18.32 -30.51 -11.73
C GLU A 60 -17.78 -29.31 -12.49
N GLY A 61 -18.09 -28.09 -12.02
CA GLY A 61 -17.56 -26.84 -12.59
C GLY A 61 -16.06 -26.71 -12.41
N PHE A 62 -15.53 -27.11 -11.26
CA PHE A 62 -14.08 -27.16 -11.03
C PHE A 62 -13.39 -28.13 -11.98
N ALA A 63 -13.90 -29.35 -12.12
CA ALA A 63 -13.33 -30.35 -13.03
C ALA A 63 -13.41 -29.93 -14.51
N GLU A 64 -14.45 -29.17 -14.91
CA GLU A 64 -14.56 -28.62 -16.27
C GLU A 64 -13.53 -27.53 -16.56
N MET A 65 -13.32 -26.63 -15.62
CA MET A 65 -12.37 -25.51 -15.77
C MET A 65 -10.91 -25.95 -15.60
N HIS A 66 -10.67 -27.03 -14.84
CA HIS A 66 -9.34 -27.51 -14.48
C HIS A 66 -9.28 -29.04 -14.72
N PRO A 67 -9.27 -29.50 -15.99
CA PRO A 67 -9.29 -30.93 -16.33
C PRO A 67 -8.05 -31.67 -15.86
N ASP A 68 -6.92 -31.00 -15.73
CA ASP A 68 -5.65 -31.54 -15.23
C ASP A 68 -5.53 -31.50 -13.68
N GLY A 69 -6.61 -31.10 -12.99
CA GLY A 69 -6.65 -30.99 -11.54
C GLY A 69 -6.06 -29.68 -11.01
N ASP A 70 -5.76 -29.68 -9.70
CA ASP A 70 -5.17 -28.53 -8.97
C ASP A 70 -3.63 -28.54 -9.06
N ASP A 71 -3.07 -29.42 -9.89
CA ASP A 71 -1.63 -29.70 -10.02
C ASP A 71 -0.94 -28.71 -11.00
N GLY A 72 -1.10 -27.42 -10.78
CA GLY A 72 -0.27 -26.43 -11.46
C GLY A 72 1.21 -26.62 -11.08
N ASP A 73 2.09 -26.70 -12.07
CA ASP A 73 3.55 -26.93 -11.95
C ASP A 73 4.32 -25.86 -11.12
N ASP A 74 3.63 -24.89 -10.52
CA ASP A 74 4.23 -23.93 -9.60
C ASP A 74 4.22 -24.49 -8.18
N GLU A 75 5.39 -24.85 -7.69
CA GLU A 75 5.66 -25.22 -6.29
C GLU A 75 5.03 -24.20 -5.31
N GLY A 76 3.78 -24.41 -4.91
CA GLY A 76 3.10 -23.61 -3.89
C GLY A 76 1.66 -23.17 -4.18
N SER A 77 1.09 -23.35 -5.37
CA SER A 77 -0.22 -22.80 -5.73
C SER A 77 -1.40 -23.78 -5.65
N GLY A 78 -1.18 -25.10 -5.59
CA GLY A 78 -2.23 -26.09 -5.87
C GLY A 78 -3.33 -26.25 -4.80
N ALA A 79 -3.01 -26.50 -3.55
CA ALA A 79 -3.97 -27.03 -2.57
C ALA A 79 -4.43 -26.04 -1.47
N GLY A 80 -3.84 -24.84 -1.39
CA GLY A 80 -4.09 -23.87 -0.32
C GLY A 80 -5.24 -22.89 -0.58
N PHE A 81 -5.46 -21.95 0.34
CA PHE A 81 -6.45 -20.88 0.20
C PHE A 81 -6.23 -20.01 -1.06
N ASP A 82 -4.99 -19.87 -1.49
CA ASP A 82 -4.59 -19.09 -2.66
C ASP A 82 -4.58 -19.95 -3.96
N GLY A 83 -4.94 -21.25 -3.89
CA GLY A 83 -5.04 -22.13 -5.05
C GLY A 83 -6.29 -21.89 -5.89
N VAL A 84 -6.26 -22.33 -7.15
CA VAL A 84 -7.34 -22.11 -8.15
C VAL A 84 -8.71 -22.61 -7.69
N ARG A 85 -8.75 -23.67 -6.86
CA ARG A 85 -10.01 -24.18 -6.27
C ARG A 85 -10.72 -23.12 -5.42
N TRP A 86 -9.99 -22.25 -4.72
CA TRP A 86 -10.52 -21.28 -3.78
C TRP A 86 -10.43 -19.83 -4.27
N ASN A 87 -9.88 -19.60 -5.45
CA ASN A 87 -9.85 -18.31 -6.11
C ASN A 87 -11.13 -18.10 -6.96
N PRO A 88 -12.06 -17.22 -6.55
CA PRO A 88 -13.32 -17.06 -7.26
C PRO A 88 -13.21 -16.52 -8.68
N ALA A 89 -12.08 -15.93 -9.06
CA ALA A 89 -11.83 -15.45 -10.43
C ALA A 89 -11.64 -16.60 -11.43
N ASP A 90 -11.32 -17.83 -10.94
CA ASP A 90 -11.09 -19.03 -11.75
C ASP A 90 -12.30 -19.98 -11.74
N TRP A 91 -13.45 -19.51 -11.25
CA TRP A 91 -14.64 -20.35 -11.08
C TRP A 91 -15.56 -20.34 -12.31
N LYS A 92 -16.19 -21.48 -12.61
CA LYS A 92 -17.20 -21.59 -13.66
C LYS A 92 -18.33 -20.56 -13.51
N TYR A 93 -18.77 -20.29 -12.31
CA TYR A 93 -19.79 -19.28 -11.97
C TYR A 93 -19.13 -18.10 -11.25
N GLU A 94 -18.15 -17.49 -11.90
CA GLU A 94 -17.40 -16.34 -11.36
C GLU A 94 -18.33 -15.20 -10.92
N GLN A 95 -19.38 -14.94 -11.69
CA GLN A 95 -20.33 -13.87 -11.42
C GLN A 95 -21.77 -14.34 -11.50
N LEU A 96 -22.46 -14.34 -10.35
CA LEU A 96 -23.90 -14.56 -10.30
C LEU A 96 -24.67 -13.30 -10.73
N GLU A 97 -25.69 -13.48 -11.57
CA GLU A 97 -26.60 -12.38 -11.91
C GLU A 97 -27.44 -12.01 -10.69
N LEU A 98 -27.11 -10.92 -10.02
CA LEU A 98 -27.85 -10.46 -8.85
C LEU A 98 -29.00 -9.49 -9.18
N GLY A 99 -28.89 -8.78 -10.31
CA GLY A 99 -29.98 -7.98 -10.92
C GLY A 99 -30.52 -6.82 -10.06
N SER A 100 -29.74 -6.27 -9.11
CA SER A 100 -30.22 -5.31 -8.14
C SER A 100 -29.82 -3.86 -8.45
N ARG A 101 -30.81 -3.03 -8.86
CA ARG A 101 -30.63 -1.56 -8.94
C ARG A 101 -30.39 -0.93 -7.55
N ALA A 102 -30.88 -1.55 -6.48
CA ALA A 102 -30.69 -1.08 -5.09
C ALA A 102 -29.21 -1.17 -4.69
N ASN A 103 -28.54 -2.25 -5.07
CA ASN A 103 -27.12 -2.46 -4.84
C ASN A 103 -26.29 -1.31 -5.46
N ALA A 104 -26.46 -1.05 -6.76
CA ALA A 104 -25.77 0.04 -7.45
C ALA A 104 -26.03 1.42 -6.82
N ARG A 105 -27.25 1.67 -6.29
CA ARG A 105 -27.58 2.92 -5.60
C ARG A 105 -26.82 3.03 -4.27
N SER A 106 -26.79 1.97 -3.47
CA SER A 106 -26.07 1.94 -2.18
C SER A 106 -24.59 2.18 -2.35
N TYR A 107 -23.95 1.57 -3.37
CA TYR A 107 -22.53 1.77 -3.64
C TYR A 107 -22.20 3.15 -4.20
N ARG A 108 -23.09 3.75 -4.99
CA ARG A 108 -22.93 5.16 -5.37
C ARG A 108 -22.96 6.09 -4.17
N ALA A 109 -23.89 5.87 -3.22
CA ALA A 109 -23.95 6.66 -1.99
C ALA A 109 -22.73 6.44 -1.11
N LEU A 110 -22.27 5.19 -0.95
CA LEU A 110 -21.08 4.86 -0.17
C LEU A 110 -19.81 5.50 -0.77
N SER A 111 -19.64 5.44 -2.10
CA SER A 111 -18.53 6.06 -2.81
C SER A 111 -18.59 7.59 -2.75
N ALA A 112 -19.77 8.20 -2.76
CA ALA A 112 -19.91 9.65 -2.57
C ALA A 112 -19.41 10.07 -1.18
N LEU A 113 -19.82 9.35 -0.13
CA LEU A 113 -19.33 9.59 1.24
C LEU A 113 -17.82 9.38 1.38
N GLY A 114 -17.27 8.39 0.67
CA GLY A 114 -15.81 8.14 0.63
C GLY A 114 -15.04 9.28 -0.01
N ARG A 115 -15.54 9.81 -1.13
CA ARG A 115 -14.91 10.93 -1.86
C ARG A 115 -14.97 12.26 -1.11
N GLU A 116 -16.04 12.48 -0.35
CA GLU A 116 -16.27 13.72 0.40
C GLU A 116 -15.69 13.68 1.81
N GLY A 117 -15.33 12.49 2.29
CA GLY A 117 -14.89 12.25 3.66
C GLY A 117 -13.37 12.44 3.85
N THR A 118 -12.98 12.57 5.12
CA THR A 118 -11.58 12.53 5.56
C THR A 118 -11.02 11.10 5.52
N LEU A 119 -9.69 10.93 5.59
CA LEU A 119 -9.07 9.61 5.70
C LEU A 119 -9.62 8.78 6.86
N ALA A 120 -9.83 9.40 8.02
CA ALA A 120 -10.43 8.75 9.18
C ALA A 120 -11.89 8.35 8.96
N GLN A 121 -12.62 9.06 8.12
CA GLN A 121 -13.98 8.69 7.69
C GLN A 121 -13.92 7.55 6.68
N TRP A 122 -12.99 7.61 5.75
CA TRP A 122 -12.73 6.52 4.80
C TRP A 122 -12.44 5.20 5.52
N ASP A 123 -11.50 5.18 6.47
CA ASP A 123 -11.16 3.99 7.24
C ASP A 123 -12.38 3.39 7.96
N ARG A 124 -13.30 4.27 8.46
CA ARG A 124 -14.56 3.82 9.08
C ARG A 124 -15.56 3.26 8.06
N LEU A 125 -15.65 3.86 6.87
CA LEU A 125 -16.52 3.38 5.80
C LEU A 125 -16.05 2.03 5.27
N GLU A 126 -14.75 1.89 5.00
CA GLU A 126 -14.13 0.65 4.57
C GLU A 126 -14.32 -0.48 5.60
N ALA A 127 -14.01 -0.21 6.88
CA ALA A 127 -14.22 -1.18 7.95
C ALA A 127 -15.74 -1.50 8.16
N GLY A 128 -16.62 -0.55 7.91
CA GLY A 128 -18.07 -0.74 7.92
C GLY A 128 -18.54 -1.64 6.78
N HIS A 129 -18.03 -1.40 5.58
CA HIS A 129 -18.28 -2.20 4.39
C HIS A 129 -17.85 -3.66 4.59
N ASP A 130 -16.59 -3.89 5.04
CA ASP A 130 -16.09 -5.22 5.34
C ASP A 130 -16.97 -5.97 6.34
N ARG A 131 -17.39 -5.29 7.43
CA ARG A 131 -18.29 -5.89 8.42
C ARG A 131 -19.62 -6.27 7.80
N ALA A 132 -20.19 -5.44 6.93
CA ALA A 132 -21.47 -5.71 6.28
C ALA A 132 -21.41 -6.93 5.36
N VAL A 133 -20.35 -7.03 4.52
CA VAL A 133 -20.17 -8.16 3.61
C VAL A 133 -19.91 -9.45 4.39
N VAL A 134 -19.04 -9.42 5.41
CA VAL A 134 -18.80 -10.57 6.29
C VAL A 134 -20.08 -11.00 7.03
N ALA A 135 -20.90 -10.05 7.49
CA ALA A 135 -22.18 -10.36 8.13
C ALA A 135 -23.16 -11.02 7.16
N ALA A 136 -23.25 -10.53 5.91
CA ALA A 136 -24.06 -11.14 4.86
C ALA A 136 -23.61 -12.58 4.58
N ALA A 137 -22.30 -12.81 4.39
CA ALA A 137 -21.74 -14.15 4.19
C ALA A 137 -22.09 -15.11 5.34
N ARG A 138 -22.01 -14.65 6.59
CA ARG A 138 -22.39 -15.44 7.78
C ARG A 138 -23.87 -15.78 7.81
N VAL A 139 -24.75 -14.84 7.44
CA VAL A 139 -26.20 -15.09 7.35
C VAL A 139 -26.48 -16.16 6.31
N LEU A 140 -25.93 -15.99 5.10
CA LEU A 140 -26.09 -16.95 4.01
C LEU A 140 -25.53 -18.34 4.34
N ALA A 141 -24.38 -18.41 5.03
CA ALA A 141 -23.80 -19.67 5.51
C ALA A 141 -24.72 -20.40 6.50
N ARG A 142 -25.41 -19.65 7.39
CA ARG A 142 -26.41 -20.26 8.30
C ARG A 142 -27.62 -20.80 7.53
N ARG A 143 -28.18 -20.00 6.60
CA ARG A 143 -29.31 -20.43 5.74
C ARG A 143 -28.93 -21.62 4.88
N ALA A 144 -27.75 -21.63 4.32
CA ALA A 144 -27.24 -22.75 3.56
C ALA A 144 -27.17 -24.03 4.40
N ARG A 145 -26.67 -23.97 5.62
CA ARG A 145 -26.62 -25.13 6.54
C ARG A 145 -28.01 -25.65 6.91
N ALA A 146 -28.96 -24.73 7.15
CA ALA A 146 -30.33 -25.08 7.49
C ALA A 146 -31.16 -25.53 6.27
N GLY A 147 -30.65 -25.36 5.05
CA GLY A 147 -31.41 -25.63 3.83
C GLY A 147 -32.57 -24.67 3.60
N GLU A 148 -32.46 -23.46 4.11
CA GLU A 148 -33.49 -22.43 4.05
C GLU A 148 -33.50 -21.71 2.69
N GLY A 149 -34.68 -21.25 2.28
CA GLY A 149 -34.88 -20.42 1.09
C GLY A 149 -34.36 -21.05 -0.18
N ALA A 150 -33.56 -20.32 -0.94
CA ALA A 150 -32.99 -20.79 -2.20
C ALA A 150 -32.00 -21.94 -2.02
N PHE A 151 -31.34 -22.02 -0.88
CA PHE A 151 -30.35 -23.06 -0.58
C PHE A 151 -30.98 -24.45 -0.40
N GLY A 152 -32.27 -24.56 -0.10
CA GLY A 152 -32.96 -25.84 -0.05
C GLY A 152 -33.03 -26.57 -1.41
N ARG A 153 -32.86 -25.82 -2.51
CA ARG A 153 -32.89 -26.33 -3.89
C ARG A 153 -31.50 -26.50 -4.51
N LEU A 154 -30.46 -25.97 -3.86
CA LEU A 154 -29.08 -26.07 -4.31
C LEU A 154 -28.45 -27.34 -3.75
N ARG A 155 -28.00 -28.25 -4.62
CA ARG A 155 -27.23 -29.43 -4.18
C ARG A 155 -25.88 -28.97 -3.66
N ARG A 156 -25.56 -29.26 -2.41
CA ARG A 156 -24.36 -28.80 -1.73
C ARG A 156 -23.56 -29.98 -1.19
N GLY A 157 -22.24 -29.90 -1.35
CA GLY A 157 -21.31 -30.80 -0.71
C GLY A 157 -21.33 -30.64 0.83
N LYS A 158 -20.83 -31.63 1.55
CA LYS A 158 -20.75 -31.62 3.03
C LYS A 158 -19.93 -30.44 3.58
N ASP A 159 -18.98 -29.95 2.80
CA ASP A 159 -18.05 -28.89 3.16
C ASP A 159 -18.38 -27.56 2.50
N PHE A 160 -19.63 -27.40 2.03
CA PHE A 160 -20.07 -26.15 1.42
C PHE A 160 -19.86 -24.94 2.34
N VAL A 161 -19.20 -23.91 1.82
CA VAL A 161 -18.92 -22.67 2.55
C VAL A 161 -19.40 -21.43 1.80
N VAL A 162 -19.75 -20.40 2.58
CA VAL A 162 -19.94 -19.03 2.09
C VAL A 162 -18.90 -18.17 2.73
N PHE A 163 -18.07 -17.46 1.93
CA PHE A 163 -16.98 -16.67 2.45
C PHE A 163 -16.75 -15.36 1.68
N VAL A 164 -15.86 -14.52 2.23
CA VAL A 164 -15.41 -13.30 1.58
C VAL A 164 -13.95 -13.49 1.19
N HIS A 165 -13.68 -13.39 -0.10
CA HIS A 165 -12.34 -13.42 -0.68
C HIS A 165 -11.92 -12.00 -1.04
N ASP A 166 -10.81 -11.52 -0.51
CA ASP A 166 -10.26 -10.20 -0.81
C ASP A 166 -8.91 -10.35 -1.50
N ALA A 167 -8.92 -10.28 -2.81
CA ALA A 167 -7.71 -10.35 -3.63
C ALA A 167 -6.78 -9.12 -3.47
N SER A 168 -7.31 -7.99 -2.97
CA SER A 168 -6.54 -6.75 -2.78
C SER A 168 -5.71 -6.75 -1.48
N ARG A 169 -6.02 -7.66 -0.54
CA ARG A 169 -5.34 -7.77 0.75
C ARG A 169 -4.67 -9.12 0.87
N ALA A 170 -3.39 -9.11 1.14
CA ALA A 170 -2.64 -10.35 1.33
C ALA A 170 -3.26 -11.23 2.42
N GLY A 171 -3.71 -12.42 2.02
CA GLY A 171 -4.12 -13.49 2.90
C GLY A 171 -5.61 -13.57 3.25
N PRO A 172 -6.01 -14.59 4.03
CA PRO A 172 -7.40 -15.00 4.24
C PRO A 172 -8.15 -14.22 5.33
N ALA A 173 -7.81 -12.96 5.59
CA ALA A 173 -8.33 -12.22 6.75
C ALA A 173 -9.87 -12.10 6.78
N LEU A 174 -10.51 -11.80 5.64
CA LEU A 174 -11.96 -11.72 5.53
C LEU A 174 -12.60 -13.11 5.47
N ALA A 175 -11.98 -14.07 4.78
CA ALA A 175 -12.42 -15.46 4.79
C ALA A 175 -12.42 -16.02 6.22
N ARG A 176 -11.35 -15.77 6.98
CA ARG A 176 -11.24 -16.15 8.40
C ARG A 176 -12.36 -15.57 9.27
N ARG A 177 -12.83 -14.37 8.97
CA ARG A 177 -13.95 -13.73 9.67
C ARG A 177 -15.31 -14.24 9.22
N SER A 178 -15.44 -14.74 8.00
CA SER A 178 -16.71 -15.22 7.43
C SER A 178 -16.96 -16.72 7.66
N ILE A 179 -15.90 -17.54 7.71
CA ILE A 179 -15.97 -18.99 7.92
C ILE A 179 -15.82 -19.31 9.43
N PRO A 180 -16.63 -20.25 10.00
CA PRO A 180 -16.41 -20.71 11.37
C PRO A 180 -15.00 -21.33 11.54
N ALA A 181 -14.35 -21.06 12.69
CA ALA A 181 -12.94 -21.42 12.92
C ALA A 181 -12.62 -22.90 12.67
N ARG A 182 -13.50 -23.82 13.12
CA ARG A 182 -13.32 -25.28 12.89
C ARG A 182 -13.41 -25.66 11.42
N VAL A 183 -14.30 -25.02 10.67
CA VAL A 183 -14.45 -25.27 9.23
C VAL A 183 -13.24 -24.71 8.48
N PHE A 184 -12.82 -23.49 8.82
CA PHE A 184 -11.62 -22.86 8.24
C PHE A 184 -10.38 -23.73 8.44
N ALA A 185 -10.13 -24.21 9.66
CA ALA A 185 -8.96 -25.06 9.95
C ALA A 185 -8.99 -26.42 9.21
N ARG A 186 -10.18 -26.94 8.92
CA ARG A 186 -10.32 -28.18 8.15
C ARG A 186 -10.10 -27.97 6.65
N LEU A 187 -10.63 -26.87 6.11
CA LEU A 187 -10.52 -26.55 4.67
C LEU A 187 -9.12 -26.00 4.31
N PHE A 188 -8.51 -25.28 5.24
CA PHE A 188 -7.22 -24.60 5.04
C PHE A 188 -6.24 -24.96 6.17
N PRO A 189 -5.84 -26.24 6.26
CA PRO A 189 -5.00 -26.72 7.37
C PRO A 189 -3.65 -26.02 7.40
N GLU A 190 -3.08 -25.68 6.27
CA GLU A 190 -1.82 -24.95 6.17
C GLU A 190 -1.92 -23.53 6.75
N GLN A 191 -2.99 -22.79 6.45
CA GLN A 191 -3.21 -21.47 7.02
C GLN A 191 -3.41 -21.54 8.54
N ALA A 192 -4.14 -22.55 9.03
CA ALA A 192 -4.31 -22.78 10.45
C ALA A 192 -2.98 -23.14 11.13
N ALA A 193 -2.14 -23.95 10.50
CA ALA A 193 -0.80 -24.29 10.97
C ALA A 193 0.13 -23.05 11.00
N ARG A 194 0.06 -22.18 9.98
CA ARG A 194 0.80 -20.90 9.97
C ARG A 194 0.39 -20.00 11.14
N GLU A 195 -0.91 -19.84 11.38
CA GLU A 195 -1.41 -19.05 12.52
C GLU A 195 -0.93 -19.62 13.86
N ALA A 196 -1.01 -20.95 14.03
CA ALA A 196 -0.55 -21.62 15.23
C ALA A 196 0.98 -21.45 15.43
N ALA A 197 1.77 -21.57 14.37
CA ALA A 197 3.22 -21.36 14.43
C ALA A 197 3.57 -19.91 14.82
N ARG A 198 2.87 -18.91 14.27
CA ARG A 198 3.05 -17.51 14.64
C ARG A 198 2.67 -17.25 16.10
N ALA A 199 1.58 -17.81 16.57
CA ALA A 199 1.16 -17.71 17.97
C ALA A 199 2.16 -18.38 18.92
N ALA A 200 2.71 -19.53 18.54
CA ALA A 200 3.75 -20.21 19.31
C ALA A 200 5.05 -19.39 19.36
N LEU A 201 5.47 -18.80 18.22
CA LEU A 201 6.63 -17.92 18.16
C LEU A 201 6.46 -16.69 19.07
N ALA A 202 5.27 -16.08 19.07
CA ALA A 202 4.99 -14.89 19.88
C ALA A 202 5.11 -15.13 21.39
N ARG A 203 5.03 -16.39 21.84
CA ARG A 203 5.19 -16.80 23.26
C ARG A 203 6.65 -17.10 23.63
N ARG A 204 7.56 -17.20 22.65
CA ARG A 204 8.99 -17.48 22.94
C ARG A 204 9.69 -16.26 23.53
N PRO A 205 10.83 -16.45 24.20
CA PRO A 205 11.68 -15.34 24.62
C PRO A 205 12.03 -14.41 23.45
N VAL A 206 12.10 -13.10 23.70
CA VAL A 206 12.34 -12.08 22.66
C VAL A 206 13.59 -12.40 21.83
N ALA A 207 14.67 -12.84 22.46
CA ALA A 207 15.90 -13.20 21.76
C ALA A 207 15.72 -14.34 20.73
N GLU A 208 14.83 -15.29 21.02
CA GLU A 208 14.50 -16.37 20.07
C GLU A 208 13.63 -15.87 18.93
N GLN A 209 12.66 -15.02 19.24
CA GLN A 209 11.84 -14.39 18.21
C GLN A 209 12.69 -13.59 17.22
N VAL A 210 13.64 -12.80 17.71
CA VAL A 210 14.58 -12.01 16.91
C VAL A 210 15.43 -12.91 16.02
N ARG A 211 16.03 -13.97 16.60
CA ARG A 211 16.87 -14.92 15.82
C ARG A 211 16.07 -15.60 14.73
N TYR A 212 14.86 -16.07 15.05
CA TYR A 212 13.99 -16.70 14.09
C TYR A 212 13.57 -15.74 12.98
N ALA A 213 13.17 -14.50 13.30
CA ALA A 213 12.79 -13.54 12.29
C ALA A 213 13.95 -13.18 11.35
N ILE A 214 15.18 -13.03 11.87
CA ILE A 214 16.36 -12.78 11.03
C ILE A 214 16.66 -13.97 10.11
N SER A 215 16.49 -15.21 10.55
CA SER A 215 16.69 -16.40 9.70
C SER A 215 15.65 -16.51 8.56
N ARG A 216 14.61 -15.67 8.60
CA ARG A 216 13.57 -15.60 7.55
C ARG A 216 13.82 -14.49 6.53
N PHE A 217 14.90 -13.73 6.62
CA PHE A 217 15.23 -12.73 5.62
C PHE A 217 15.46 -13.37 4.25
N GLY A 218 14.85 -12.80 3.21
CA GLY A 218 14.91 -13.35 1.86
C GLY A 218 14.02 -14.59 1.63
N VAL A 219 13.30 -15.08 2.63
CA VAL A 219 12.42 -16.24 2.50
C VAL A 219 10.99 -15.78 2.27
N PHE A 220 10.37 -16.28 1.21
CA PHE A 220 8.99 -15.90 0.81
C PHE A 220 7.95 -16.97 1.11
N THR A 221 8.38 -18.10 1.64
CA THR A 221 7.52 -19.25 1.96
C THR A 221 7.09 -19.30 3.42
N PRO A 222 5.97 -20.00 3.75
CA PRO A 222 5.53 -20.27 5.12
C PRO A 222 6.62 -20.90 6.00
N PRO A 223 6.49 -20.82 7.33
CA PRO A 223 5.39 -20.25 8.10
C PRO A 223 5.46 -18.74 8.30
N MET A 224 6.56 -18.08 7.94
CA MET A 224 6.77 -16.63 8.05
C MET A 224 7.58 -16.15 6.85
N THR A 225 7.03 -15.19 6.09
CA THR A 225 7.75 -14.54 4.99
C THR A 225 8.76 -13.53 5.51
N SER A 226 9.69 -13.11 4.64
CA SER A 226 10.66 -12.04 4.94
C SER A 226 9.98 -10.73 5.35
N GLU A 227 8.86 -10.38 4.73
CA GLU A 227 8.10 -9.18 5.07
C GLU A 227 7.48 -9.26 6.47
N GLU A 228 6.89 -10.40 6.81
CA GLU A 228 6.33 -10.67 8.14
C GLU A 228 7.42 -10.68 9.21
N ALA A 229 8.61 -11.19 8.88
CA ALA A 229 9.77 -11.17 9.75
C ALA A 229 10.23 -9.73 10.04
N VAL A 230 10.30 -8.89 9.00
CA VAL A 230 10.59 -7.45 9.14
C VAL A 230 9.54 -6.78 10.03
N ALA A 231 8.24 -6.99 9.78
CA ALA A 231 7.16 -6.42 10.60
C ALA A 231 7.28 -6.86 12.05
N ARG A 232 7.62 -8.14 12.31
CA ARG A 232 7.85 -8.64 13.67
C ARG A 232 9.02 -7.96 14.36
N LEU A 233 10.16 -7.79 13.68
CA LEU A 233 11.35 -7.11 14.23
C LEU A 233 11.07 -5.64 14.52
N VAL A 234 10.33 -4.96 13.66
CA VAL A 234 9.87 -3.59 13.90
C VAL A 234 8.99 -3.51 15.16
N ALA A 235 8.05 -4.44 15.33
CA ALA A 235 7.22 -4.51 16.55
C ALA A 235 8.02 -4.80 17.81
N LEU A 236 9.14 -5.52 17.74
CA LEU A 236 10.06 -5.77 18.86
C LEU A 236 10.95 -4.55 19.16
N GLY A 237 11.07 -3.60 18.26
CA GLY A 237 11.73 -2.31 18.45
C GLY A 237 13.18 -2.43 18.88
N ALA A 238 13.55 -1.71 19.96
CA ALA A 238 14.92 -1.64 20.47
C ALA A 238 15.56 -3.01 20.77
N ALA A 239 14.76 -4.00 21.16
CA ALA A 239 15.26 -5.35 21.46
C ALA A 239 15.85 -6.08 20.24
N ALA A 240 15.43 -5.72 19.03
CA ALA A 240 15.94 -6.30 17.80
C ALA A 240 17.25 -5.65 17.31
N VAL A 241 17.55 -4.41 17.74
CA VAL A 241 18.64 -3.58 17.17
C VAL A 241 20.01 -4.25 17.24
N PRO A 242 20.49 -4.82 18.36
CA PRO A 242 21.82 -5.43 18.41
C PRO A 242 21.99 -6.59 17.43
N ALA A 243 20.95 -7.41 17.29
CA ALA A 243 20.97 -8.56 16.39
C ALA A 243 20.91 -8.12 14.91
N LEU A 244 20.16 -7.08 14.60
CA LEU A 244 20.12 -6.47 13.24
C LEU A 244 21.47 -5.89 12.86
N ILE A 245 22.16 -5.18 13.77
CA ILE A 245 23.52 -4.67 13.53
C ILE A 245 24.48 -5.85 13.23
N LYS A 246 24.33 -6.97 13.94
CA LYS A 246 25.12 -8.18 13.64
C LYS A 246 24.77 -8.77 12.27
N ALA A 247 23.47 -8.82 11.93
CA ALA A 247 22.98 -9.36 10.65
C ALA A 247 23.43 -8.53 9.44
N MET A 248 23.67 -7.21 9.61
CA MET A 248 24.21 -6.37 8.54
C MET A 248 25.58 -6.83 8.02
N LYS A 249 26.31 -7.65 8.77
CA LYS A 249 27.63 -8.17 8.33
C LYS A 249 27.51 -9.31 7.32
N ALA A 250 26.37 -9.95 7.21
CA ALA A 250 26.09 -11.01 6.25
C ALA A 250 25.58 -10.41 4.94
N PRO A 251 26.21 -10.69 3.79
CA PRO A 251 25.81 -10.08 2.50
C PRO A 251 24.33 -10.29 2.19
N GLU A 252 23.81 -11.49 2.40
CA GLU A 252 22.42 -11.89 2.12
C GLU A 252 21.38 -11.21 3.03
N HIS A 253 21.78 -10.74 4.21
CA HIS A 253 20.88 -10.13 5.20
C HIS A 253 21.08 -8.61 5.36
N GLY A 254 22.23 -8.08 4.94
CA GLY A 254 22.67 -6.73 5.24
C GLY A 254 21.70 -5.64 4.81
N GLY A 255 21.18 -5.73 3.60
CA GLY A 255 20.21 -4.78 3.07
C GLY A 255 18.86 -4.81 3.82
N VAL A 256 18.35 -6.02 4.11
CA VAL A 256 17.08 -6.19 4.84
C VAL A 256 17.23 -5.70 6.28
N ALA A 257 18.36 -6.00 6.93
CA ALA A 257 18.65 -5.55 8.29
C ALA A 257 18.73 -4.01 8.37
N ALA A 258 19.43 -3.35 7.45
CA ALA A 258 19.52 -1.89 7.40
C ALA A 258 18.14 -1.24 7.20
N ARG A 259 17.32 -1.77 6.26
CA ARG A 259 15.94 -1.31 6.04
C ARG A 259 15.07 -1.51 7.29
N THR A 260 15.23 -2.62 8.01
CA THR A 260 14.50 -2.90 9.24
C THR A 260 14.87 -1.91 10.35
N LEU A 261 16.16 -1.58 10.50
CA LEU A 261 16.63 -0.55 11.43
C LEU A 261 16.02 0.81 11.13
N ALA A 262 15.91 1.20 9.85
CA ALA A 262 15.22 2.41 9.44
C ALA A 262 13.73 2.43 9.85
N LYS A 263 13.04 1.29 9.71
CA LYS A 263 11.63 1.14 10.11
C LYS A 263 11.43 1.15 11.64
N ILE A 264 12.40 0.68 12.42
CA ILE A 264 12.38 0.78 13.89
C ILE A 264 12.48 2.23 14.36
N GLY A 265 13.18 3.07 13.62
CA GLY A 265 13.26 4.51 13.88
C GLY A 265 14.14 4.90 15.07
N ALA A 266 13.68 5.86 15.90
CA ALA A 266 14.47 6.47 16.97
C ALA A 266 15.20 5.49 17.92
N PRO A 267 14.62 4.34 18.34
CA PRO A 267 15.33 3.37 19.18
C PRO A 267 16.60 2.81 18.55
N ALA A 268 16.67 2.77 17.22
CA ALA A 268 17.85 2.29 16.49
C ALA A 268 18.88 3.40 16.22
N ALA A 269 18.47 4.67 16.26
CA ALA A 269 19.25 5.80 15.77
C ALA A 269 20.63 5.96 16.45
N GLN A 270 20.73 5.68 17.76
CA GLN A 270 22.00 5.82 18.47
C GLN A 270 22.91 4.61 18.30
N GLN A 271 22.35 3.40 18.34
CA GLN A 271 23.12 2.17 18.35
C GLN A 271 23.62 1.77 16.94
N ALA A 272 22.82 2.03 15.92
CA ALA A 272 23.09 1.55 14.57
C ALA A 272 23.97 2.49 13.72
N VAL A 273 24.10 3.77 14.06
CA VAL A 273 24.78 4.79 13.23
C VAL A 273 26.17 4.36 12.81
N ARG A 274 27.01 3.93 13.76
CA ARG A 274 28.39 3.51 13.45
C ARG A 274 28.43 2.35 12.45
N ALA A 275 27.56 1.37 12.60
CA ALA A 275 27.49 0.23 11.71
C ALA A 275 26.99 0.63 10.31
N LEU A 276 25.91 1.42 10.23
CA LEU A 276 25.36 1.93 8.98
C LEU A 276 26.39 2.78 8.22
N ARG A 277 27.03 3.73 8.90
CA ARG A 277 28.09 4.55 8.32
C ARG A 277 29.24 3.70 7.78
N SER A 278 29.70 2.70 8.54
CA SER A 278 30.78 1.81 8.12
C SER A 278 30.43 1.00 6.86
N HIS A 279 29.17 0.59 6.69
CA HIS A 279 28.73 -0.08 5.47
C HIS A 279 28.71 0.87 4.27
N LEU A 280 28.28 2.11 4.44
CA LEU A 280 28.30 3.14 3.40
C LEU A 280 29.73 3.50 2.99
N GLU A 281 30.64 3.73 3.96
CA GLU A 281 32.04 4.07 3.69
C GLU A 281 32.81 2.96 2.97
N ARG A 282 32.47 1.71 3.19
CA ARG A 282 33.09 0.55 2.51
C ARG A 282 32.44 0.19 1.17
N ASN A 283 31.40 0.93 0.77
CA ASN A 283 30.61 0.63 -0.43
C ASN A 283 30.17 -0.85 -0.52
N SER A 284 29.72 -1.41 0.61
CA SER A 284 29.28 -2.80 0.70
C SER A 284 27.92 -3.02 0.05
N ASP A 285 27.50 -4.28 -0.17
CA ASP A 285 26.18 -4.64 -0.70
C ASP A 285 25.00 -4.01 0.07
N ALA A 286 25.20 -3.74 1.36
CA ALA A 286 24.24 -3.06 2.21
C ALA A 286 24.30 -1.52 2.14
N ALA A 287 25.29 -0.92 1.44
CA ALA A 287 25.58 0.52 1.50
C ALA A 287 24.39 1.38 1.10
N ARG A 288 23.67 1.01 0.03
CA ARG A 288 22.46 1.71 -0.40
C ARG A 288 21.41 1.80 0.71
N TRP A 289 21.13 0.67 1.35
CA TRP A 289 20.14 0.61 2.42
C TRP A 289 20.63 1.24 3.72
N ALA A 290 21.93 1.20 3.97
CA ALA A 290 22.56 1.90 5.08
C ALA A 290 22.45 3.41 4.93
N ALA A 291 22.66 3.96 3.74
CA ALA A 291 22.45 5.37 3.45
C ALA A 291 20.98 5.80 3.66
N ILE A 292 20.03 5.03 3.11
CA ILE A 292 18.59 5.27 3.31
C ILE A 292 18.22 5.21 4.79
N ALA A 293 18.78 4.23 5.52
CA ALA A 293 18.53 4.10 6.96
C ALA A 293 19.06 5.32 7.75
N LEU A 294 20.27 5.78 7.45
CA LEU A 294 20.83 7.00 8.07
C LEU A 294 19.92 8.21 7.84
N GLY A 295 19.44 8.40 6.61
CA GLY A 295 18.53 9.49 6.28
C GLY A 295 17.21 9.42 7.07
N ARG A 296 16.57 8.25 7.11
CA ARG A 296 15.32 8.04 7.86
C ARG A 296 15.48 8.12 9.39
N LEU A 297 16.69 7.89 9.87
CA LEU A 297 17.06 8.06 11.28
C LEU A 297 17.49 9.52 11.60
N GLY A 298 17.39 10.44 10.65
CA GLY A 298 17.75 11.85 10.83
C GLY A 298 19.26 12.10 11.00
N ARG A 299 20.10 11.19 10.51
CA ARG A 299 21.57 11.29 10.64
C ARG A 299 22.17 12.00 9.44
N PHE A 300 21.70 13.22 9.16
CA PHE A 300 22.03 13.99 7.97
C PHE A 300 23.49 14.44 7.96
N ASP A 301 24.07 14.81 9.09
CA ASP A 301 25.47 15.22 9.18
C ASP A 301 26.44 14.12 8.72
N GLU A 302 26.12 12.86 9.05
CA GLU A 302 26.89 11.70 8.61
C GLU A 302 26.85 11.54 7.09
N LEU A 303 25.69 11.77 6.48
CA LEU A 303 25.52 11.70 5.03
C LEU A 303 26.19 12.89 4.33
N VAL A 304 26.05 14.09 4.85
CA VAL A 304 26.69 15.30 4.33
C VAL A 304 28.21 15.16 4.37
N ALA A 305 28.79 14.62 5.45
CA ALA A 305 30.21 14.40 5.56
C ALA A 305 30.77 13.44 4.45
N ILE A 306 29.96 12.49 3.97
CA ILE A 306 30.31 11.61 2.87
C ILE A 306 30.04 12.27 1.50
N ALA A 307 28.88 12.91 1.35
CA ALA A 307 28.50 13.58 0.11
C ALA A 307 29.44 14.75 -0.23
N ALA A 308 29.96 15.45 0.78
CA ALA A 308 30.77 16.66 0.63
C ALA A 308 31.88 16.75 1.70
N PRO A 309 32.89 15.88 1.63
CA PRO A 309 33.96 15.87 2.62
C PRO A 309 34.66 17.21 2.70
N PRO A 310 34.99 17.69 3.91
CA PRO A 310 35.69 18.97 4.11
C PRO A 310 37.08 18.91 3.46
N GLY A 311 37.50 20.02 2.84
CA GLY A 311 38.86 20.21 2.26
C GLY A 311 39.06 19.69 0.82
N ARG A 312 38.06 19.07 0.19
CA ARG A 312 38.15 18.64 -1.22
C ARG A 312 37.39 19.57 -2.20
N ALA A 313 37.42 20.86 -1.97
CA ALA A 313 36.93 21.84 -2.93
C ALA A 313 37.94 21.99 -4.08
N GLY A 314 37.70 21.30 -5.19
CA GLY A 314 38.37 21.52 -6.48
C GLY A 314 39.65 20.72 -6.74
N ARG A 315 39.70 20.01 -7.89
CA ARG A 315 40.85 19.54 -8.63
C ARG A 315 41.39 18.12 -8.44
N SER A 316 40.93 17.28 -7.57
CA SER A 316 41.28 15.87 -7.66
C SER A 316 40.17 15.10 -8.40
N ARG A 317 40.55 14.33 -9.43
CA ARG A 317 39.64 13.35 -10.07
C ARG A 317 39.22 12.39 -8.97
N ARG A 318 37.91 12.34 -8.64
CA ARG A 318 37.38 11.35 -7.69
C ARG A 318 37.57 9.96 -8.27
N SER A 319 37.76 8.97 -7.43
CA SER A 319 37.65 7.58 -7.86
C SER A 319 36.16 7.25 -8.11
N ASP A 320 35.91 6.26 -8.96
CA ASP A 320 34.52 5.80 -9.20
C ASP A 320 33.83 5.40 -7.88
N ASP A 321 34.56 4.76 -6.98
CA ASP A 321 34.09 4.43 -5.63
C ASP A 321 33.72 5.65 -4.76
N ASP A 322 34.40 6.78 -4.93
CA ASP A 322 34.05 8.02 -4.20
C ASP A 322 32.79 8.66 -4.75
N ASP A 323 32.57 8.58 -6.05
CA ASP A 323 31.36 9.08 -6.71
C ASP A 323 30.15 8.19 -6.34
N ASP A 324 30.30 6.86 -6.34
CA ASP A 324 29.27 5.93 -5.90
C ASP A 324 28.82 6.19 -4.44
N ARG A 325 29.79 6.34 -3.53
CA ARG A 325 29.51 6.64 -2.11
C ARG A 325 28.78 7.96 -1.92
N ARG A 326 29.18 8.98 -2.70
CA ARG A 326 28.52 10.28 -2.73
C ARG A 326 27.07 10.17 -3.17
N ASP A 327 26.83 9.48 -4.28
CA ASP A 327 25.48 9.28 -4.83
C ASP A 327 24.59 8.52 -3.85
N LEU A 328 25.13 7.50 -3.18
CA LEU A 328 24.43 6.78 -2.12
C LEU A 328 24.11 7.69 -0.92
N ALA A 329 25.04 8.55 -0.50
CA ALA A 329 24.79 9.50 0.58
C ALA A 329 23.69 10.53 0.22
N ILE A 330 23.67 11.01 -1.02
CA ILE A 330 22.61 11.91 -1.53
C ILE A 330 21.26 11.18 -1.56
N ARG A 331 21.22 9.91 -1.99
CA ARG A 331 19.98 9.09 -1.90
C ARG A 331 19.52 8.89 -0.46
N GLY A 332 20.47 8.75 0.47
CA GLY A 332 20.17 8.72 1.91
C GLY A 332 19.53 10.02 2.38
N LEU A 333 20.10 11.18 2.02
CA LEU A 333 19.50 12.48 2.31
C LEU A 333 18.08 12.59 1.72
N ALA A 334 17.90 12.23 0.45
CA ALA A 334 16.58 12.22 -0.18
C ALA A 334 15.58 11.31 0.55
N ALA A 335 16.01 10.22 1.16
CA ALA A 335 15.15 9.33 1.93
C ALA A 335 14.71 9.91 3.29
N GLY A 336 15.41 10.91 3.82
CA GLY A 336 15.11 11.60 5.08
C GLY A 336 14.28 12.88 4.91
N ARG A 337 13.74 13.16 3.72
CA ARG A 337 12.89 14.36 3.48
C ARG A 337 11.60 14.33 4.31
N PRO A 338 11.03 15.46 4.69
CA PRO A 338 11.45 16.82 4.31
C PRO A 338 12.59 17.40 5.16
N GLU A 339 12.92 16.82 6.30
CA GLU A 339 13.88 17.39 7.28
C GLU A 339 15.29 17.55 6.68
N SER A 340 15.62 16.76 5.66
CA SER A 340 16.90 16.81 4.94
C SER A 340 17.00 17.93 3.89
N TYR A 341 15.90 18.60 3.52
CA TYR A 341 15.93 19.62 2.46
C TYR A 341 16.94 20.75 2.69
N PRO A 342 17.14 21.28 3.91
CA PRO A 342 18.18 22.27 4.12
C PRO A 342 19.57 21.77 3.76
N HIS A 343 19.87 20.50 4.05
CA HIS A 343 21.14 19.88 3.71
C HIS A 343 21.32 19.67 2.20
N LEU A 344 20.24 19.25 1.50
CA LEU A 344 20.25 19.14 0.04
C LEU A 344 20.41 20.51 -0.64
N ALA A 345 19.76 21.55 -0.12
CA ALA A 345 19.91 22.92 -0.62
C ALA A 345 21.35 23.41 -0.45
N ALA A 346 21.95 23.23 0.72
CA ALA A 346 23.34 23.60 0.99
C ALA A 346 24.34 22.84 0.09
N LEU A 347 24.06 21.58 -0.22
CA LEU A 347 24.87 20.83 -1.20
C LEU A 347 24.74 21.45 -2.60
N LEU A 348 23.53 21.78 -3.06
CA LEU A 348 23.28 22.35 -4.39
C LEU A 348 23.92 23.76 -4.56
N GLU A 349 24.06 24.54 -3.48
CA GLU A 349 24.74 25.82 -3.47
C GLU A 349 26.25 25.71 -3.82
N ARG A 350 26.84 24.54 -3.63
CA ARG A 350 28.25 24.29 -3.99
C ARG A 350 28.47 24.32 -5.51
N ARG A 351 27.41 24.26 -6.32
CA ARG A 351 27.44 24.31 -7.79
C ARG A 351 28.38 23.30 -8.44
N GLU A 352 28.59 22.17 -7.79
CA GLU A 352 29.42 21.09 -8.36
C GLU A 352 28.72 20.46 -9.57
N ARG A 353 29.52 20.16 -10.60
CA ARG A 353 28.99 19.58 -11.86
C ARG A 353 28.28 18.24 -11.59
N GLY A 354 27.12 18.04 -12.18
CA GLY A 354 26.34 16.82 -12.06
C GLY A 354 25.45 16.71 -10.79
N LEU A 355 25.74 17.49 -9.75
CA LEU A 355 25.06 17.35 -8.45
C LEU A 355 23.55 17.55 -8.53
N THR A 356 23.10 18.51 -9.33
CA THR A 356 21.65 18.76 -9.51
C THR A 356 20.96 17.56 -10.15
N ALA A 357 21.60 16.86 -11.08
CA ALA A 357 21.05 15.66 -11.71
C ALA A 357 20.92 14.51 -10.71
N VAL A 358 21.97 14.28 -9.90
CA VAL A 358 21.98 13.23 -8.86
C VAL A 358 20.90 13.50 -7.81
N VAL A 359 20.78 14.73 -7.32
CA VAL A 359 19.71 15.13 -6.37
C VAL A 359 18.34 14.94 -7.00
N GLY A 360 18.15 15.35 -8.27
CA GLY A 360 16.90 15.20 -8.99
C GLY A 360 16.50 13.73 -9.18
N GLU A 361 17.46 12.87 -9.45
CA GLU A 361 17.22 11.43 -9.54
C GLU A 361 16.87 10.82 -8.18
N ALA A 362 17.58 11.20 -7.14
CA ALA A 362 17.34 10.73 -5.78
C ALA A 362 15.94 11.14 -5.24
N LEU A 363 15.42 12.29 -5.69
CA LEU A 363 14.11 12.82 -5.30
C LEU A 363 12.96 12.37 -6.22
N ARG A 364 13.18 11.54 -7.23
CA ARG A 364 12.08 11.05 -8.07
C ARG A 364 10.97 10.41 -7.24
N PRO A 365 9.68 10.63 -7.61
CA PRO A 365 8.56 9.90 -6.99
C PRO A 365 8.78 8.40 -7.08
N GLY A 366 8.58 7.69 -5.97
CA GLY A 366 8.80 6.24 -5.88
C GLY A 366 10.25 5.81 -5.59
N SER A 367 11.23 6.72 -5.52
CA SER A 367 12.61 6.39 -5.14
C SER A 367 12.76 5.98 -3.67
N ALA A 368 11.83 6.42 -2.81
CA ALA A 368 11.67 5.98 -1.42
C ALA A 368 10.20 6.08 -1.01
N GLU A 369 9.73 5.20 -0.12
CA GLU A 369 8.43 5.35 0.55
C GLU A 369 8.46 6.65 1.38
N TYR A 370 7.86 7.72 0.85
CA TYR A 370 7.80 9.02 1.49
C TYR A 370 6.35 9.44 1.71
N GLY A 371 5.99 9.64 2.96
CA GLY A 371 4.72 10.22 3.36
C GLY A 371 5.00 11.37 4.34
N PRO A 372 4.89 12.64 3.89
CA PRO A 372 5.11 13.78 4.76
C PRO A 372 4.05 13.82 5.85
N ALA A 373 4.45 14.11 7.10
CA ALA A 373 3.49 14.38 8.16
C ALA A 373 3.00 15.85 8.08
N PRO A 374 1.78 16.19 8.59
CA PRO A 374 1.29 17.57 8.62
C PRO A 374 2.24 18.56 9.28
N ALA A 375 3.02 18.12 10.27
CA ALA A 375 4.07 18.91 10.92
C ALA A 375 5.21 19.34 9.96
N ALA A 376 5.36 18.71 8.81
CA ALA A 376 6.34 19.07 7.79
C ALA A 376 5.94 20.29 6.95
N LEU A 377 4.70 20.75 7.03
CA LEU A 377 4.18 21.85 6.20
C LEU A 377 5.06 23.11 6.22
N PRO A 378 5.56 23.61 7.37
CA PRO A 378 6.43 24.79 7.38
C PRO A 378 7.74 24.59 6.59
N VAL A 379 8.30 23.38 6.61
CA VAL A 379 9.50 23.06 5.83
C VAL A 379 9.18 23.01 4.34
N LEU A 380 8.06 22.38 3.96
CA LEU A 380 7.60 22.33 2.57
C LEU A 380 7.34 23.75 2.02
N GLU A 381 6.74 24.62 2.82
CA GLU A 381 6.49 26.01 2.49
C GLU A 381 7.81 26.77 2.23
N ALA A 382 8.78 26.67 3.15
CA ALA A 382 10.08 27.29 2.98
C ALA A 382 10.80 26.78 1.72
N VAL A 383 10.73 25.49 1.41
CA VAL A 383 11.39 24.88 0.26
C VAL A 383 10.65 25.15 -1.05
N ALA A 384 9.34 25.41 -1.03
CA ALA A 384 8.59 25.89 -2.20
C ALA A 384 9.18 27.21 -2.76
N ALA A 385 9.83 28.02 -1.93
CA ALA A 385 10.53 29.23 -2.33
C ALA A 385 12.02 29.02 -2.68
N SER A 386 12.53 27.78 -2.64
CA SER A 386 13.94 27.46 -2.92
C SER A 386 14.39 27.95 -4.31
N PRO A 387 15.64 28.47 -4.47
CA PRO A 387 16.19 28.78 -5.79
C PRO A 387 16.34 27.54 -6.69
N HIS A 388 16.41 26.34 -6.11
CA HIS A 388 16.65 25.07 -6.80
C HIS A 388 15.34 24.43 -7.28
N ALA A 389 15.10 24.45 -8.60
CA ALA A 389 13.88 23.86 -9.19
C ALA A 389 13.65 22.40 -8.81
N VAL A 390 14.71 21.60 -8.68
CA VAL A 390 14.63 20.20 -8.29
C VAL A 390 13.96 19.99 -6.93
N LEU A 391 14.22 20.87 -5.96
CA LEU A 391 13.57 20.82 -4.64
C LEU A 391 12.12 21.29 -4.72
N ARG A 392 11.84 22.35 -5.49
CA ARG A 392 10.46 22.81 -5.69
C ARG A 392 9.58 21.79 -6.39
N ARG A 393 10.13 21.04 -7.37
CA ARG A 393 9.44 19.90 -8.02
C ARG A 393 9.05 18.83 -7.02
N ASP A 394 9.97 18.44 -6.13
CA ASP A 394 9.71 17.43 -5.11
C ASP A 394 8.64 17.90 -4.10
N VAL A 395 8.69 19.17 -3.69
CA VAL A 395 7.66 19.78 -2.83
C VAL A 395 6.28 19.75 -3.51
N ALA A 396 6.19 20.07 -4.80
CA ALA A 396 4.91 20.03 -5.53
C ALA A 396 4.30 18.62 -5.51
N CYS A 397 5.13 17.57 -5.61
CA CYS A 397 4.68 16.19 -5.45
C CYS A 397 4.26 15.89 -4.01
N ALA A 398 5.05 16.32 -3.02
CA ALA A 398 4.81 16.05 -1.61
C ALA A 398 3.49 16.67 -1.11
N LEU A 399 3.17 17.89 -1.55
CA LEU A 399 1.97 18.63 -1.14
C LEU A 399 0.64 17.95 -1.54
N SER A 400 0.63 17.05 -2.51
CA SER A 400 -0.55 16.28 -2.92
C SER A 400 -0.70 14.93 -2.21
N ASN A 401 0.16 14.63 -1.23
CA ASN A 401 0.12 13.36 -0.51
C ASN A 401 -1.07 13.30 0.46
N ASP A 402 -1.77 12.17 0.47
CA ASP A 402 -2.93 11.94 1.34
C ASP A 402 -2.63 12.11 2.84
N ALA A 403 -1.38 11.86 3.25
CA ALA A 403 -0.95 12.08 4.64
C ALA A 403 -1.06 13.54 5.10
N LEU A 404 -1.16 14.51 4.17
CA LEU A 404 -1.36 15.94 4.43
C LEU A 404 -2.84 16.37 4.40
N GLU A 405 -3.80 15.45 4.34
CA GLU A 405 -5.23 15.76 4.22
C GLU A 405 -5.71 16.77 5.29
N SER A 406 -5.23 16.64 6.53
CA SER A 406 -5.63 17.56 7.61
C SER A 406 -5.22 19.02 7.38
N VAL A 407 -4.27 19.27 6.49
CA VAL A 407 -3.76 20.58 6.07
C VAL A 407 -3.94 20.81 4.57
N ALA A 408 -4.83 20.07 3.91
CA ALA A 408 -5.07 20.15 2.47
C ALA A 408 -5.40 21.56 1.94
N PRO A 409 -6.15 22.43 2.65
CA PRO A 409 -6.37 23.79 2.20
C PRO A 409 -5.07 24.60 2.09
N GLN A 410 -4.13 24.45 3.05
CA GLN A 410 -2.84 25.10 3.01
C GLN A 410 -1.95 24.53 1.88
N CYS A 411 -1.95 23.21 1.70
CA CYS A 411 -1.27 22.55 0.57
C CYS A 411 -1.80 23.05 -0.78
N ALA A 412 -3.13 23.19 -0.92
CA ALA A 412 -3.75 23.71 -2.14
C ALA A 412 -3.35 25.16 -2.42
N ALA A 413 -3.26 26.01 -1.40
CA ALA A 413 -2.81 27.39 -1.54
C ALA A 413 -1.35 27.48 -1.98
N LEU A 414 -0.46 26.65 -1.44
CA LEU A 414 0.94 26.55 -1.86
C LEU A 414 1.05 26.08 -3.31
N LEU A 415 0.36 25.00 -3.68
CA LEU A 415 0.34 24.52 -5.07
C LEU A 415 -0.20 25.59 -6.04
N ALA A 416 -1.22 26.33 -5.64
CA ALA A 416 -1.73 27.42 -6.46
C ALA A 416 -0.69 28.55 -6.68
N GLY A 417 0.13 28.85 -5.68
CA GLY A 417 1.29 29.75 -5.83
C GLY A 417 2.31 29.20 -6.83
N MET A 418 2.56 27.89 -6.81
CA MET A 418 3.52 27.19 -7.68
C MET A 418 3.05 27.08 -9.15
N LEU A 419 1.76 27.32 -9.48
CA LEU A 419 1.29 27.42 -10.87
C LEU A 419 1.95 28.53 -11.67
N ARG A 420 2.59 29.50 -11.02
CA ARG A 420 3.32 30.62 -11.64
C ARG A 420 4.83 30.44 -11.59
N ASP A 421 5.32 29.23 -11.28
CA ASP A 421 6.75 29.00 -11.19
C ASP A 421 7.42 29.18 -12.55
N ARG A 422 8.66 29.68 -12.53
CA ARG A 422 9.50 29.81 -13.73
C ARG A 422 9.83 28.48 -14.40
N ASP A 423 9.85 27.39 -13.64
CA ASP A 423 10.11 26.05 -14.12
C ASP A 423 8.81 25.37 -14.55
N ALA A 424 8.71 24.97 -15.80
CA ALA A 424 7.50 24.38 -16.37
C ALA A 424 7.10 23.06 -15.67
N GLU A 425 8.09 22.26 -15.24
CA GLU A 425 7.79 21.02 -14.55
C GLU A 425 7.21 21.26 -13.16
N VAL A 426 7.62 22.32 -12.46
CA VAL A 426 6.99 22.74 -11.19
C VAL A 426 5.54 23.13 -11.45
N ARG A 427 5.24 23.95 -12.49
CA ARG A 427 3.86 24.31 -12.84
C ARG A 427 3.01 23.09 -13.15
N ARG A 428 3.57 22.15 -13.93
CA ARG A 428 2.90 20.90 -14.29
C ARG A 428 2.55 20.07 -13.05
N LEU A 429 3.51 19.85 -12.18
CA LEU A 429 3.32 19.06 -10.94
C LEU A 429 2.34 19.75 -9.99
N ALA A 430 2.38 21.05 -9.89
CA ALA A 430 1.43 21.83 -9.10
C ALA A 430 -0.01 21.69 -9.62
N ALA A 431 -0.20 21.73 -10.95
CA ALA A 431 -1.51 21.50 -11.56
C ALA A 431 -2.03 20.08 -11.27
N VAL A 432 -1.20 19.05 -11.45
CA VAL A 432 -1.54 17.66 -11.10
C VAL A 432 -1.90 17.57 -9.61
N GLY A 433 -1.10 18.17 -8.73
CA GLY A 433 -1.32 18.15 -7.29
C GLY A 433 -2.66 18.75 -6.88
N LEU A 434 -3.05 19.89 -7.46
CA LEU A 434 -4.37 20.50 -7.22
C LEU A 434 -5.53 19.60 -7.66
N GLY A 435 -5.38 18.86 -8.76
CA GLY A 435 -6.36 17.88 -9.19
C GLY A 435 -6.50 16.72 -8.22
N LEU A 436 -5.38 16.26 -7.61
CA LEU A 436 -5.33 15.15 -6.65
C LEU A 436 -5.93 15.52 -5.30
N ILE A 437 -5.67 16.73 -4.79
CA ILE A 437 -6.20 17.21 -3.49
C ILE A 437 -7.74 17.32 -3.49
N GLY A 438 -8.38 17.28 -4.64
CA GLY A 438 -9.83 17.21 -4.75
C GLY A 438 -10.54 18.47 -4.23
N ARG A 439 -11.35 18.37 -3.15
CA ARG A 439 -12.17 19.49 -2.66
C ARG A 439 -11.38 20.77 -2.36
N ALA A 440 -10.19 20.64 -1.77
CA ALA A 440 -9.35 21.79 -1.47
C ALA A 440 -8.83 22.49 -2.76
N GLY A 441 -8.57 21.71 -3.81
CA GLY A 441 -8.17 22.24 -5.12
C GLY A 441 -9.25 23.03 -5.85
N ARG A 442 -10.55 22.79 -5.57
CA ARG A 442 -11.68 23.52 -6.21
C ARG A 442 -11.62 25.02 -6.02
N ALA A 443 -11.09 25.50 -4.91
CA ALA A 443 -10.91 26.91 -4.63
C ALA A 443 -9.96 27.60 -5.64
N HIS A 444 -9.16 26.82 -6.37
CA HIS A 444 -8.11 27.30 -7.28
C HIS A 444 -8.38 27.00 -8.75
N VAL A 445 -9.62 26.65 -9.12
CA VAL A 445 -10.03 26.36 -10.51
C VAL A 445 -9.71 27.52 -11.47
N ALA A 446 -9.92 28.78 -11.06
CA ALA A 446 -9.58 29.93 -11.88
C ALA A 446 -8.06 30.03 -12.19
N ALA A 447 -7.21 29.73 -11.20
CA ALA A 447 -5.76 29.70 -11.38
C ALA A 447 -5.31 28.55 -12.31
N LEU A 448 -5.96 27.38 -12.21
CA LEU A 448 -5.73 26.25 -13.13
C LEU A 448 -6.18 26.59 -14.56
N SER A 449 -7.31 27.30 -14.72
CA SER A 449 -7.80 27.68 -16.06
C SER A 449 -6.83 28.61 -16.78
N ALA A 450 -6.10 29.46 -16.05
CA ALA A 450 -5.08 30.31 -16.64
C ALA A 450 -3.90 29.54 -17.26
N LEU A 451 -3.66 28.30 -16.84
CA LEU A 451 -2.62 27.42 -17.43
C LEU A 451 -3.06 26.76 -18.76
N LEU A 452 -4.29 26.94 -19.21
CA LEU A 452 -4.70 26.45 -20.52
C LEU A 452 -4.01 27.21 -21.67
N ASP A 453 -3.48 28.40 -21.39
CA ASP A 453 -2.69 29.23 -22.28
C ASP A 453 -1.17 29.16 -21.99
N ASP A 454 -0.71 28.17 -21.21
CA ASP A 454 0.72 28.01 -20.90
C ASP A 454 1.51 27.64 -22.14
N ALA A 455 2.71 28.20 -22.28
CA ALA A 455 3.61 27.94 -23.42
C ALA A 455 4.07 26.46 -23.50
N GLU A 456 4.02 25.73 -22.40
CA GLU A 456 4.48 24.33 -22.34
C GLU A 456 3.28 23.37 -22.47
N PRO A 457 3.20 22.56 -23.56
CA PRO A 457 2.05 21.68 -23.81
C PRO A 457 1.72 20.72 -22.68
N LYS A 458 2.73 20.20 -21.97
CA LYS A 458 2.55 19.29 -20.83
C LYS A 458 1.91 19.97 -19.62
N VAL A 459 2.09 21.28 -19.45
CA VAL A 459 1.42 22.08 -18.42
C VAL A 459 -0.05 22.25 -18.77
N VAL A 460 -0.35 22.56 -20.03
CA VAL A 460 -1.74 22.66 -20.54
C VAL A 460 -2.50 21.35 -20.34
N GLU A 461 -1.88 20.22 -20.69
CA GLU A 461 -2.48 18.90 -20.52
C GLU A 461 -2.77 18.59 -19.02
N ALA A 462 -1.82 18.86 -18.14
CA ALA A 462 -1.98 18.68 -16.70
C ALA A 462 -3.12 19.56 -16.15
N ALA A 463 -3.22 20.81 -16.59
CA ALA A 463 -4.28 21.72 -16.20
C ALA A 463 -5.67 21.21 -16.66
N ARG A 464 -5.80 20.72 -17.90
CA ARG A 464 -7.04 20.11 -18.40
C ARG A 464 -7.49 18.92 -17.58
N HIS A 465 -6.57 18.00 -17.26
CA HIS A 465 -6.86 16.82 -16.43
C HIS A 465 -7.28 17.23 -15.01
N ALA A 466 -6.56 18.19 -14.40
CA ALA A 466 -6.91 18.68 -13.07
C ALA A 466 -8.30 19.35 -13.05
N LEU A 467 -8.61 20.20 -14.03
CA LEU A 467 -9.92 20.84 -14.17
C LEU A 467 -11.03 19.79 -14.34
N ALA A 468 -10.84 18.81 -15.21
CA ALA A 468 -11.80 17.71 -15.40
C ALA A 468 -12.02 16.93 -14.10
N ALA A 469 -10.95 16.61 -13.35
CA ALA A 469 -11.04 15.90 -12.07
C ALA A 469 -11.80 16.70 -11.00
N LEU A 470 -11.65 18.02 -10.98
CA LEU A 470 -12.29 18.91 -10.01
C LEU A 470 -13.75 19.23 -10.35
N THR A 471 -14.10 19.29 -11.66
CA THR A 471 -15.46 19.58 -12.13
C THR A 471 -16.35 18.33 -12.21
N ALA A 472 -15.81 17.17 -12.58
CA ALA A 472 -16.55 15.90 -12.62
C ALA A 472 -17.04 15.42 -11.22
N ARG A 473 -16.60 16.06 -10.16
CA ARG A 473 -16.92 15.73 -8.74
C ARG A 473 -17.90 16.73 -8.11
N GLY A 474 -18.55 17.56 -8.90
CA GLY A 474 -19.57 18.53 -8.49
C GLY A 474 -20.97 17.97 -8.35
#